data_e148fdab740ad1505daccd92cf4930ea
#
_entry.id   e148fdab740ad1505daccd92cf4930ea
#
_cell.length_a   1.000
_cell.length_b   1.000
_cell.length_c   1.000
_cell.angle_alpha   90.00
_cell.angle_beta   90.00
_cell.angle_gamma   90.00
#
_symmetry.space_group_name_H-M   'P 1'
#
loop_
_entity.id
_entity.type
_entity.pdbx_description
1 polymer ?
#
loop_
_entity_poly.entity_id
_entity_poly.type
_entity_poly.pdbx_seq_one_letter_code
_entity_poly.pdbx_strand_id
1 'polypeptide(L)'
;MNTSLTVLWQCPPRTVLVGVDFEDASARALALAGIVATAFDARLIALHAERFEPPRYFTLEQIERLEAERRTAQTAAADHLARFSAAASSHRVESRVVDEPPVDALLDAASTADLIVVGTHGRRGPGRWWLGSVAERIVRAATIPVLVTRAADTPARDVFEHIVLVRHGGDVDQPARACAEHLASISGGRVIDGGTVMQCEAGVMARATLVVMATGNDRPSWGITDPIARVLGACQRPVLFIPAQ
;
A
#
# COMPACT_ATOMS: atom_id res chain seq x y z
N MET A 1 -29.23 19.76 1.76
CA MET A 1 -28.79 19.24 0.46
C MET A 1 -27.72 18.22 0.75
N ASN A 2 -28.06 16.92 0.68
CA ASN A 2 -27.10 15.83 0.88
C ASN A 2 -26.22 15.73 -0.37
N THR A 3 -25.02 16.27 -0.31
CA THR A 3 -24.02 15.99 -1.32
C THR A 3 -23.52 14.57 -1.03
N SER A 4 -24.07 13.58 -1.72
CA SER A 4 -23.51 12.24 -1.74
C SER A 4 -22.11 12.34 -2.31
N LEU A 5 -21.10 12.31 -1.45
CA LEU A 5 -19.71 12.12 -1.84
C LEU A 5 -19.65 10.78 -2.59
N THR A 6 -19.43 10.83 -3.89
CA THR A 6 -19.23 9.63 -4.71
C THR A 6 -17.86 9.08 -4.33
N VAL A 7 -17.84 8.16 -3.37
CA VAL A 7 -16.62 7.44 -2.99
C VAL A 7 -16.22 6.59 -4.19
N LEU A 8 -15.08 6.90 -4.80
CA LEU A 8 -14.58 6.22 -6.00
C LEU A 8 -13.98 4.83 -5.70
N TRP A 9 -13.89 4.45 -4.44
CA TRP A 9 -13.35 3.16 -3.99
C TRP A 9 -14.30 2.51 -2.98
N GLN A 10 -14.17 1.19 -2.81
CA GLN A 10 -15.05 0.40 -1.96
C GLN A 10 -14.40 0.06 -0.62
N CYS A 11 -15.12 0.28 0.48
CA CYS A 11 -14.76 -0.16 1.82
C CYS A 11 -15.91 -1.04 2.37
N PRO A 12 -15.66 -2.32 2.74
CA PRO A 12 -14.40 -3.04 2.63
C PRO A 12 -13.99 -3.31 1.18
N PRO A 13 -12.70 -3.53 0.90
CA PRO A 13 -12.21 -3.77 -0.46
C PRO A 13 -12.71 -5.13 -0.99
N ARG A 14 -13.04 -5.18 -2.28
CA ARG A 14 -13.31 -6.43 -3.03
C ARG A 14 -12.10 -6.91 -3.81
N THR A 15 -11.20 -5.99 -4.14
CA THR A 15 -9.95 -6.30 -4.84
C THR A 15 -8.78 -5.60 -4.16
N VAL A 16 -7.81 -6.39 -3.72
CA VAL A 16 -6.58 -5.93 -3.08
C VAL A 16 -5.42 -6.13 -4.04
N LEU A 17 -4.67 -5.06 -4.34
CA LEU A 17 -3.49 -5.05 -5.20
C LEU A 17 -2.24 -4.91 -4.34
N VAL A 18 -1.24 -5.78 -4.54
CA VAL A 18 0.04 -5.73 -3.80
C VAL A 18 1.20 -5.52 -4.76
N GLY A 19 2.02 -4.50 -4.51
CA GLY A 19 3.30 -4.34 -5.19
C GLY A 19 4.37 -5.28 -4.62
N VAL A 20 5.04 -6.05 -5.49
CA VAL A 20 6.04 -7.04 -5.11
C VAL A 20 7.36 -6.76 -5.80
N ASP A 21 8.44 -6.61 -5.01
CA ASP A 21 9.84 -6.44 -5.46
C ASP A 21 10.74 -7.60 -5.02
N PHE A 22 10.14 -8.68 -4.51
CA PHE A 22 10.79 -9.89 -3.97
C PHE A 22 11.64 -9.67 -2.70
N GLU A 23 11.58 -8.48 -2.12
CA GLU A 23 12.26 -8.18 -0.86
C GLU A 23 11.36 -8.53 0.34
N ASP A 24 11.98 -8.61 1.54
CA ASP A 24 11.27 -8.92 2.78
C ASP A 24 10.09 -7.98 3.08
N ALA A 25 10.17 -6.72 2.65
CA ALA A 25 9.10 -5.74 2.85
C ALA A 25 7.87 -6.09 2.02
N SER A 26 8.05 -6.52 0.77
CA SER A 26 6.94 -6.97 -0.07
C SER A 26 6.37 -8.32 0.36
N ALA A 27 7.18 -9.22 0.94
CA ALA A 27 6.67 -10.45 1.55
C ALA A 27 5.70 -10.15 2.71
N ARG A 28 6.07 -9.20 3.59
CA ARG A 28 5.18 -8.74 4.68
C ARG A 28 3.93 -8.05 4.17
N ALA A 29 4.08 -7.21 3.12
CA ALA A 29 2.94 -6.56 2.48
C ALA A 29 1.95 -7.59 1.93
N LEU A 30 2.46 -8.63 1.28
CA LEU A 30 1.65 -9.70 0.72
C LEU A 30 0.98 -10.55 1.81
N ALA A 31 1.68 -10.83 2.91
CA ALA A 31 1.10 -11.53 4.06
C ALA A 31 -0.05 -10.73 4.68
N LEU A 32 0.12 -9.41 4.90
CA LEU A 32 -0.94 -8.54 5.42
C LEU A 32 -2.10 -8.41 4.44
N ALA A 33 -1.82 -8.26 3.15
CA ALA A 33 -2.84 -8.22 2.11
C ALA A 33 -3.67 -9.51 2.07
N GLY A 34 -3.04 -10.66 2.29
CA GLY A 34 -3.71 -11.95 2.42
C GLY A 34 -4.65 -12.01 3.63
N ILE A 35 -4.27 -11.42 4.76
CA ILE A 35 -5.13 -11.29 5.95
C ILE A 35 -6.35 -10.40 5.63
N VAL A 36 -6.12 -9.23 5.00
CA VAL A 36 -7.19 -8.33 4.57
C VAL A 36 -8.13 -9.02 3.58
N ALA A 37 -7.57 -9.67 2.55
CA ALA A 37 -8.36 -10.37 1.55
C ALA A 37 -9.20 -11.51 2.17
N THR A 38 -8.64 -12.24 3.14
CA THR A 38 -9.38 -13.29 3.85
C THR A 38 -10.50 -12.72 4.71
N ALA A 39 -10.25 -11.60 5.41
CA ALA A 39 -11.24 -10.98 6.28
C ALA A 39 -12.47 -10.47 5.52
N PHE A 40 -12.31 -10.06 4.28
CA PHE A 40 -13.36 -9.42 3.46
C PHE A 40 -13.77 -10.23 2.23
N ASP A 41 -13.29 -11.47 2.08
CA ASP A 41 -13.52 -12.32 0.91
C ASP A 41 -13.16 -11.58 -0.40
N ALA A 42 -12.01 -10.89 -0.38
CA ALA A 42 -11.54 -10.06 -1.46
C ALA A 42 -10.59 -10.84 -2.40
N ARG A 43 -10.59 -10.46 -3.66
CA ARG A 43 -9.61 -10.92 -4.64
C ARG A 43 -8.25 -10.32 -4.32
N LEU A 44 -7.18 -11.13 -4.34
CA LEU A 44 -5.81 -10.69 -4.08
C LEU A 44 -4.97 -10.80 -5.34
N ILE A 45 -4.38 -9.68 -5.77
CA ILE A 45 -3.52 -9.57 -6.95
C ILE A 45 -2.12 -9.15 -6.49
N ALA A 46 -1.11 -9.97 -6.78
CA ALA A 46 0.30 -9.59 -6.64
C ALA A 46 0.84 -9.10 -7.99
N LEU A 47 1.34 -7.87 -8.03
CA LEU A 47 1.90 -7.23 -9.20
C LEU A 47 3.41 -7.06 -9.02
N HIS A 48 4.18 -7.66 -9.90
CA HIS A 48 5.60 -7.37 -10.10
C HIS A 48 5.77 -6.58 -11.37
N ALA A 49 6.45 -5.44 -11.28
CA ALA A 49 6.70 -4.55 -12.39
C ALA A 49 8.19 -4.27 -12.51
N GLU A 50 8.75 -4.59 -13.65
CA GLU A 50 10.14 -4.33 -13.99
C GLU A 50 10.22 -3.85 -15.43
N ARG A 51 10.74 -2.64 -15.62
CA ARG A 51 10.89 -2.08 -16.96
C ARG A 51 12.18 -2.58 -17.60
N PHE A 52 12.03 -3.23 -18.72
CA PHE A 52 13.14 -3.57 -19.58
C PHE A 52 13.48 -2.37 -20.48
N GLU A 53 14.70 -1.81 -20.34
CA GLU A 53 15.19 -0.75 -21.21
C GLU A 53 16.19 -1.34 -22.21
N PRO A 54 15.78 -1.56 -23.49
CA PRO A 54 16.71 -2.02 -24.51
C PRO A 54 17.74 -0.93 -24.82
N PRO A 55 18.99 -1.29 -25.10
CA PRO A 55 19.99 -0.34 -25.60
C PRO A 55 19.54 0.32 -26.91
N ARG A 56 20.03 1.54 -27.18
CA ARG A 56 19.49 2.42 -28.25
C ARG A 56 19.80 1.98 -29.68
N TYR A 57 20.70 1.03 -29.90
CA TYR A 57 21.17 0.61 -31.22
C TYR A 57 21.24 -0.90 -31.32
N PHE A 58 20.40 -1.49 -32.19
CA PHE A 58 20.35 -2.93 -32.44
C PHE A 58 20.18 -3.25 -33.93
N THR A 59 20.75 -4.39 -34.34
CA THR A 59 20.38 -5.06 -35.59
C THR A 59 19.07 -5.80 -35.40
N LEU A 60 18.39 -6.16 -36.49
CA LEU A 60 17.15 -6.95 -36.45
C LEU A 60 17.35 -8.28 -35.72
N GLU A 61 18.47 -8.98 -35.98
CA GLU A 61 18.80 -10.25 -35.32
C GLU A 61 18.98 -10.07 -33.79
N GLN A 62 19.57 -8.96 -33.37
CA GLN A 62 19.71 -8.63 -31.95
C GLN A 62 18.38 -8.34 -31.28
N ILE A 63 17.44 -7.70 -32.01
CA ILE A 63 16.08 -7.45 -31.52
C ILE A 63 15.31 -8.77 -31.31
N GLU A 64 15.34 -9.69 -32.29
CA GLU A 64 14.67 -10.99 -32.17
C GLU A 64 15.20 -11.82 -30.99
N ARG A 65 16.53 -11.83 -30.82
CA ARG A 65 17.17 -12.51 -29.69
C ARG A 65 16.74 -11.91 -28.36
N LEU A 66 16.74 -10.57 -28.26
CA LEU A 66 16.36 -9.83 -27.09
C LEU A 66 14.89 -10.07 -26.71
N GLU A 67 13.99 -10.11 -27.67
CA GLU A 67 12.59 -10.44 -27.45
C GLU A 67 12.39 -11.88 -26.92
N ALA A 68 13.19 -12.82 -27.39
CA ALA A 68 13.16 -14.19 -26.90
C ALA A 68 13.66 -14.27 -25.44
N GLU A 69 14.77 -13.59 -25.15
CA GLU A 69 15.32 -13.49 -23.79
C GLU A 69 14.34 -12.79 -22.82
N ARG A 70 13.67 -11.72 -23.29
CA ARG A 70 12.64 -11.01 -22.52
C ARG A 70 11.44 -11.92 -22.19
N ARG A 71 10.92 -12.67 -23.16
CA ARG A 71 9.81 -13.62 -22.92
C ARG A 71 10.20 -14.69 -21.90
N THR A 72 11.42 -15.18 -21.98
CA THR A 72 11.95 -16.16 -21.02
C THR A 72 12.06 -15.56 -19.62
N ALA A 73 12.58 -14.35 -19.50
CA ALA A 73 12.66 -13.61 -18.24
C ALA A 73 11.29 -13.33 -17.61
N GLN A 74 10.32 -12.91 -18.43
CA GLN A 74 8.93 -12.68 -17.96
C GLN A 74 8.28 -13.97 -17.43
N THR A 75 8.48 -15.09 -18.12
CA THR A 75 7.98 -16.40 -17.64
C THR A 75 8.63 -16.80 -16.33
N ALA A 76 9.96 -16.66 -16.23
CA ALA A 76 10.69 -16.94 -14.99
C ALA A 76 10.27 -16.02 -13.83
N ALA A 77 10.02 -14.73 -14.10
CA ALA A 77 9.50 -13.77 -13.11
C ALA A 77 8.08 -14.15 -12.65
N ALA A 78 7.21 -14.59 -13.56
CA ALA A 78 5.86 -15.03 -13.23
C ALA A 78 5.87 -16.29 -12.33
N ASP A 79 6.72 -17.28 -12.65
CA ASP A 79 6.90 -18.47 -11.84
C ASP A 79 7.50 -18.14 -10.46
N HIS A 80 8.44 -17.20 -10.42
CA HIS A 80 9.01 -16.72 -9.15
C HIS A 80 7.95 -16.00 -8.31
N LEU A 81 7.18 -15.10 -8.91
CA LEU A 81 6.10 -14.37 -8.23
C LEU A 81 5.05 -15.34 -7.67
N ALA A 82 4.68 -16.36 -8.41
CA ALA A 82 3.74 -17.39 -7.94
C ALA A 82 4.26 -18.12 -6.71
N ARG A 83 5.54 -18.58 -6.73
CA ARG A 83 6.18 -19.24 -5.58
C ARG A 83 6.32 -18.30 -4.38
N PHE A 84 6.78 -17.08 -4.61
CA PHE A 84 6.91 -16.04 -3.57
C PHE A 84 5.57 -15.75 -2.91
N SER A 85 4.52 -15.60 -3.72
CA SER A 85 3.17 -15.34 -3.23
C SER A 85 2.61 -16.50 -2.41
N ALA A 86 2.82 -17.74 -2.85
CA ALA A 86 2.39 -18.94 -2.11
C ALA A 86 3.14 -19.11 -0.78
N ALA A 87 4.39 -18.68 -0.70
CA ALA A 87 5.17 -18.72 0.54
C ALA A 87 4.76 -17.63 1.54
N ALA A 88 4.35 -16.44 1.04
CA ALA A 88 4.03 -15.29 1.87
C ALA A 88 2.56 -15.23 2.32
N SER A 89 1.62 -15.84 1.59
CA SER A 89 0.19 -15.78 1.89
C SER A 89 -0.49 -17.14 1.70
N SER A 90 -1.38 -17.48 2.63
CA SER A 90 -2.27 -18.64 2.50
C SER A 90 -3.53 -18.34 1.67
N HIS A 91 -3.82 -17.09 1.37
CA HIS A 91 -4.91 -16.67 0.49
C HIS A 91 -4.54 -16.93 -0.97
N ARG A 92 -5.54 -17.22 -1.81
CA ARG A 92 -5.31 -17.40 -3.25
C ARG A 92 -4.87 -16.08 -3.88
N VAL A 93 -3.69 -16.08 -4.51
CA VAL A 93 -3.09 -14.90 -5.13
C VAL A 93 -3.09 -15.04 -6.64
N GLU A 94 -3.60 -14.02 -7.34
CA GLU A 94 -3.40 -13.85 -8.79
C GLU A 94 -2.07 -13.13 -9.01
N SER A 95 -1.14 -13.76 -9.73
CA SER A 95 0.18 -13.18 -10.03
C SER A 95 0.16 -12.48 -11.37
N ARG A 96 0.66 -11.23 -11.41
CA ARG A 96 0.81 -10.43 -12.64
C ARG A 96 2.23 -9.88 -12.74
N VAL A 97 2.86 -10.08 -13.89
CA VAL A 97 4.16 -9.46 -14.22
C VAL A 97 3.96 -8.54 -15.41
N VAL A 98 4.42 -7.30 -15.28
CA VAL A 98 4.30 -6.26 -16.31
C VAL A 98 5.66 -5.62 -16.59
N ASP A 99 5.85 -5.19 -17.83
CA ASP A 99 7.07 -4.50 -18.30
C ASP A 99 6.83 -2.99 -18.31
N GLU A 100 6.74 -2.43 -17.10
CA GLU A 100 6.47 -1.01 -16.88
C GLU A 100 7.19 -0.52 -15.63
N PRO A 101 7.40 0.79 -15.46
CA PRO A 101 7.89 1.32 -14.21
C PRO A 101 6.94 0.97 -13.05
N PRO A 102 7.44 0.53 -11.88
CA PRO A 102 6.59 0.02 -10.80
C PRO A 102 5.49 0.96 -10.32
N VAL A 103 5.75 2.27 -10.30
CA VAL A 103 4.75 3.25 -9.88
C VAL A 103 3.62 3.36 -10.89
N ASP A 104 3.95 3.44 -12.18
CA ASP A 104 2.98 3.59 -13.25
C ASP A 104 2.11 2.33 -13.34
N ALA A 105 2.73 1.15 -13.30
CA ALA A 105 2.05 -0.14 -13.27
C ALA A 105 1.05 -0.28 -12.10
N LEU A 106 1.44 0.14 -10.89
CA LEU A 106 0.56 0.08 -9.72
C LEU A 106 -0.59 1.09 -9.80
N LEU A 107 -0.34 2.30 -10.31
CA LEU A 107 -1.39 3.31 -10.49
C LEU A 107 -2.38 2.94 -11.58
N ASP A 108 -1.91 2.36 -12.68
CA ASP A 108 -2.78 1.88 -13.76
C ASP A 108 -3.66 0.71 -13.29
N ALA A 109 -3.06 -0.25 -12.56
CA ALA A 109 -3.79 -1.37 -11.98
C ALA A 109 -4.77 -0.94 -10.87
N ALA A 110 -4.56 0.21 -10.23
CA ALA A 110 -5.45 0.78 -9.22
C ALA A 110 -6.86 1.08 -9.76
N SER A 111 -7.00 1.32 -11.07
CA SER A 111 -8.31 1.54 -11.72
C SER A 111 -9.28 0.35 -11.57
N THR A 112 -8.78 -0.84 -11.27
CA THR A 112 -9.55 -2.08 -11.09
C THR A 112 -9.41 -2.69 -9.70
N ALA A 113 -8.87 -1.93 -8.75
CA ALA A 113 -8.66 -2.35 -7.37
C ALA A 113 -9.34 -1.36 -6.40
N ASP A 114 -9.56 -1.80 -5.16
CA ASP A 114 -10.14 -1.00 -4.09
C ASP A 114 -9.11 -0.63 -3.01
N LEU A 115 -7.99 -1.33 -2.98
CA LEU A 115 -6.90 -1.13 -2.02
C LEU A 115 -5.56 -1.48 -2.66
N ILE A 116 -4.58 -0.60 -2.53
CA ILE A 116 -3.18 -0.91 -2.82
C ILE A 116 -2.46 -1.23 -1.51
N VAL A 117 -1.64 -2.29 -1.50
CA VAL A 117 -0.74 -2.61 -0.38
C VAL A 117 0.70 -2.55 -0.86
N VAL A 118 1.54 -1.82 -0.12
CA VAL A 118 2.97 -1.68 -0.42
C VAL A 118 3.81 -1.87 0.83
N GLY A 119 4.96 -2.50 0.66
CA GLY A 119 5.96 -2.62 1.71
C GLY A 119 6.91 -1.42 1.72
N THR A 120 7.45 -1.10 2.90
CA THR A 120 8.52 -0.12 3.01
C THR A 120 9.70 -0.67 3.80
N HIS A 121 10.90 -0.45 3.29
CA HIS A 121 12.14 -0.92 3.88
C HIS A 121 12.61 -0.05 5.03
N GLY A 122 11.91 0.73 5.70
CA GLY A 122 12.35 1.50 6.87
C GLY A 122 13.88 1.57 7.01
N ARG A 123 14.59 2.15 6.03
CA ARG A 123 16.06 2.25 6.10
C ARG A 123 16.46 3.01 7.36
N ARG A 124 17.13 2.33 8.27
CA ARG A 124 17.73 2.89 9.47
C ARG A 124 18.89 3.80 9.07
N GLY A 125 18.68 5.11 9.18
CA GLY A 125 19.73 6.11 9.10
C GLY A 125 19.48 7.18 10.15
N PRO A 126 20.49 7.82 10.74
CA PRO A 126 20.27 8.86 11.73
C PRO A 126 19.52 10.04 11.08
N GLY A 127 18.27 10.25 11.48
CA GLY A 127 17.51 11.45 11.23
C GLY A 127 16.52 11.48 10.05
N ARG A 128 16.32 10.42 9.24
CA ARG A 128 15.34 10.45 8.15
C ARG A 128 14.62 9.10 7.98
N TRP A 129 13.35 9.11 8.26
CA TRP A 129 12.44 8.02 7.94
C TRP A 129 12.07 8.15 6.45
N TRP A 130 12.53 7.21 5.62
CA TRP A 130 12.21 7.20 4.21
C TRP A 130 11.13 6.17 3.95
N LEU A 131 10.01 6.62 3.47
CA LEU A 131 9.13 5.82 2.65
C LEU A 131 9.91 5.46 1.39
N GLY A 132 9.93 4.20 0.97
CA GLY A 132 10.61 3.84 -0.28
C GLY A 132 10.06 4.67 -1.45
N SER A 133 10.88 4.95 -2.46
CA SER A 133 10.52 5.83 -3.57
C SER A 133 9.21 5.43 -4.28
N VAL A 134 8.93 4.13 -4.38
CA VAL A 134 7.67 3.61 -4.95
C VAL A 134 6.52 3.86 -3.99
N ALA A 135 6.64 3.44 -2.72
CA ALA A 135 5.57 3.58 -1.73
C ALA A 135 5.17 5.05 -1.51
N GLU A 136 6.14 5.97 -1.46
CA GLU A 136 5.86 7.41 -1.32
C GLU A 136 5.07 7.97 -2.51
N ARG A 137 5.49 7.63 -3.72
CA ARG A 137 4.78 8.09 -4.94
C ARG A 137 3.38 7.52 -5.01
N ILE A 138 3.18 6.24 -4.65
CA ILE A 138 1.87 5.61 -4.61
C ILE A 138 0.96 6.27 -3.58
N VAL A 139 1.41 6.48 -2.33
CA VAL A 139 0.61 7.15 -1.29
C VAL A 139 0.14 8.55 -1.71
N ARG A 140 0.97 9.26 -2.49
CA ARG A 140 0.66 10.64 -2.93
C ARG A 140 -0.19 10.71 -4.20
N ALA A 141 -0.12 9.70 -5.05
CA ALA A 141 -0.74 9.74 -6.38
C ALA A 141 -1.98 8.84 -6.51
N ALA A 142 -2.16 7.86 -5.62
CA ALA A 142 -3.28 6.95 -5.70
C ALA A 142 -4.62 7.64 -5.39
N THR A 143 -5.63 7.29 -6.17
CA THR A 143 -7.02 7.73 -5.98
C THR A 143 -7.86 6.76 -5.14
N ILE A 144 -7.27 5.63 -4.76
CA ILE A 144 -7.83 4.62 -3.86
C ILE A 144 -6.97 4.48 -2.61
N PRO A 145 -7.48 3.89 -1.50
CA PRO A 145 -6.72 3.68 -0.29
C PRO A 145 -5.39 2.95 -0.50
N VAL A 146 -4.37 3.34 0.26
CA VAL A 146 -3.04 2.71 0.24
C VAL A 146 -2.68 2.25 1.65
N LEU A 147 -2.49 0.94 1.82
CA LEU A 147 -2.01 0.33 3.05
C LEU A 147 -0.48 0.15 2.96
N VAL A 148 0.23 0.83 3.83
CA VAL A 148 1.68 0.76 3.91
C VAL A 148 2.09 -0.14 5.06
N THR A 149 2.83 -1.23 4.79
CA THR A 149 3.42 -2.09 5.80
C THR A 149 4.85 -1.67 6.10
N ARG A 150 5.32 -1.94 7.32
CA ARG A 150 6.67 -1.60 7.75
C ARG A 150 7.53 -2.84 7.98
N ALA A 151 8.84 -2.65 7.93
CA ALA A 151 9.80 -3.74 8.11
C ALA A 151 9.71 -4.44 9.48
N ALA A 152 9.22 -3.73 10.51
CA ALA A 152 9.06 -4.28 11.86
C ALA A 152 7.68 -4.92 12.09
N ASP A 153 6.74 -4.77 11.15
CA ASP A 153 5.40 -5.32 11.32
C ASP A 153 5.40 -6.83 11.18
N THR A 154 4.86 -7.51 12.18
CA THR A 154 4.40 -8.89 12.02
C THR A 154 2.93 -8.81 11.62
N PRO A 155 2.55 -9.30 10.43
CA PRO A 155 1.16 -9.34 10.04
C PRO A 155 0.35 -10.13 11.07
N ALA A 156 -0.65 -9.49 11.65
CA ALA A 156 -1.49 -10.09 12.67
C ALA A 156 -2.92 -10.23 12.17
N ARG A 157 -3.62 -11.31 12.56
CA ARG A 157 -5.02 -11.54 12.18
C ARG A 157 -5.97 -10.52 12.77
N ASP A 158 -5.56 -9.88 13.86
CA ASP A 158 -6.27 -8.84 14.61
C ASP A 158 -5.94 -7.41 14.14
N VAL A 159 -5.48 -7.27 12.90
CA VAL A 159 -5.07 -5.96 12.33
C VAL A 159 -6.14 -4.86 12.48
N PHE A 160 -7.40 -5.22 12.55
CA PHE A 160 -8.53 -4.28 12.69
C PHE A 160 -9.05 -4.13 14.13
N GLU A 161 -8.40 -4.75 15.15
CA GLU A 161 -8.89 -4.73 16.54
C GLU A 161 -8.80 -3.33 17.16
N HIS A 162 -7.69 -2.63 16.96
CA HIS A 162 -7.44 -1.30 17.50
C HIS A 162 -7.03 -0.35 16.38
N ILE A 163 -8.01 0.33 15.80
CA ILE A 163 -7.79 1.28 14.70
C ILE A 163 -7.59 2.68 15.30
N VAL A 164 -6.39 3.24 15.15
CA VAL A 164 -6.12 4.62 15.57
C VAL A 164 -6.34 5.55 14.39
N LEU A 165 -7.31 6.46 14.50
CA LEU A 165 -7.56 7.51 13.53
C LEU A 165 -6.71 8.73 13.84
N VAL A 166 -5.79 9.07 12.93
CA VAL A 166 -4.99 10.29 13.00
C VAL A 166 -5.60 11.34 12.09
N ARG A 167 -5.92 12.50 12.65
CA ARG A 167 -6.60 13.58 11.92
C ARG A 167 -5.59 14.53 11.27
N HIS A 168 -5.86 14.87 10.02
CA HIS A 168 -5.16 15.94 9.33
C HIS A 168 -5.70 17.31 9.75
N GLY A 169 -7.00 17.39 9.91
CA GLY A 169 -7.79 18.57 10.26
C GLY A 169 -8.78 18.96 9.15
N GLY A 170 -9.99 19.29 9.55
CA GLY A 170 -11.06 19.71 8.63
C GLY A 170 -11.81 18.56 7.96
N ASP A 171 -12.47 18.88 6.85
CA ASP A 171 -13.37 17.95 6.15
C ASP A 171 -12.64 16.79 5.45
N VAL A 172 -11.34 16.95 5.19
CA VAL A 172 -10.50 15.91 4.59
C VAL A 172 -10.45 14.62 5.41
N ASP A 173 -10.74 14.70 6.71
CA ASP A 173 -10.73 13.54 7.61
C ASP A 173 -12.02 12.69 7.51
N GLN A 174 -13.08 13.18 6.90
CA GLN A 174 -14.39 12.49 6.83
C GLN A 174 -14.29 11.10 6.16
N PRO A 175 -13.67 10.95 4.98
CA PRO A 175 -13.52 9.63 4.35
C PRO A 175 -12.68 8.66 5.19
N ALA A 176 -11.61 9.15 5.83
CA ALA A 176 -10.75 8.33 6.68
C ALA A 176 -11.49 7.86 7.94
N ARG A 177 -12.27 8.74 8.56
CA ARG A 177 -13.14 8.41 9.71
C ARG A 177 -14.17 7.37 9.33
N ALA A 178 -14.93 7.59 8.25
CA ALA A 178 -15.95 6.67 7.78
C ALA A 178 -15.38 5.29 7.47
N CYS A 179 -14.21 5.22 6.84
CA CYS A 179 -13.51 3.97 6.58
C CYS A 179 -13.09 3.28 7.87
N ALA A 180 -12.47 3.99 8.82
CA ALA A 180 -12.04 3.42 10.10
C ALA A 180 -13.22 2.87 10.91
N GLU A 181 -14.32 3.62 11.02
CA GLU A 181 -15.55 3.21 11.73
C GLU A 181 -16.20 2.00 11.06
N HIS A 182 -16.24 1.96 9.72
CA HIS A 182 -16.79 0.83 8.99
C HIS A 182 -15.94 -0.43 9.18
N LEU A 183 -14.61 -0.34 9.02
CA LEU A 183 -13.69 -1.47 9.26
C LEU A 183 -13.82 -2.01 10.69
N ALA A 184 -13.87 -1.13 11.70
CA ALA A 184 -14.06 -1.53 13.08
C ALA A 184 -15.40 -2.24 13.29
N SER A 185 -16.48 -1.70 12.70
CA SER A 185 -17.84 -2.26 12.82
C SER A 185 -17.95 -3.69 12.29
N ILE A 186 -17.37 -3.96 11.12
CA ILE A 186 -17.47 -5.30 10.47
C ILE A 186 -16.47 -6.31 11.01
N SER A 187 -15.38 -5.86 11.64
CA SER A 187 -14.34 -6.74 12.22
C SER A 187 -14.49 -6.95 13.72
N GLY A 188 -15.44 -6.27 14.38
CA GLY A 188 -15.58 -6.29 15.84
C GLY A 188 -14.50 -5.51 16.58
N GLY A 189 -13.76 -4.66 15.88
CA GLY A 189 -12.72 -3.80 16.44
C GLY A 189 -13.27 -2.49 17.00
N ARG A 190 -12.36 -1.58 17.36
CA ARG A 190 -12.70 -0.24 17.87
C ARG A 190 -11.84 0.84 17.26
N VAL A 191 -12.41 2.03 17.08
CA VAL A 191 -11.69 3.22 16.65
C VAL A 191 -11.26 4.02 17.89
N ILE A 192 -10.00 4.45 17.89
CA ILE A 192 -9.39 5.28 18.92
C ILE A 192 -8.99 6.60 18.26
N ASP A 193 -9.38 7.73 18.84
CA ASP A 193 -8.94 9.05 18.36
C ASP A 193 -7.45 9.23 18.70
N GLY A 194 -6.61 9.30 17.71
CA GLY A 194 -5.16 9.51 17.81
C GLY A 194 -4.77 10.99 17.91
N GLY A 195 -5.74 11.90 17.88
CA GLY A 195 -5.48 13.35 17.81
C GLY A 195 -5.09 13.80 16.40
N THR A 196 -4.59 15.03 16.31
CA THR A 196 -4.07 15.54 15.03
C THR A 196 -2.64 15.02 14.78
N VAL A 197 -2.20 15.05 13.51
CA VAL A 197 -0.82 14.69 13.12
C VAL A 197 0.23 15.39 13.98
N MET A 198 -0.04 16.64 14.38
CA MET A 198 0.88 17.43 15.24
C MET A 198 0.88 17.01 16.69
N GLN A 199 -0.22 16.42 17.17
CA GLN A 199 -0.45 16.04 18.58
C GLN A 199 -0.36 14.54 18.82
N CYS A 200 -0.14 13.75 17.75
CA CYS A 200 -0.17 12.30 17.85
C CYS A 200 0.96 11.79 18.75
N GLU A 201 0.57 11.21 19.88
CA GLU A 201 1.49 10.70 20.89
C GLU A 201 1.94 9.28 20.55
N ALA A 202 3.23 9.00 20.75
CA ALA A 202 3.80 7.66 20.54
C ALA A 202 3.10 6.59 21.40
N GLY A 203 2.60 6.94 22.59
CA GLY A 203 1.86 6.04 23.48
C GLY A 203 0.52 5.57 22.92
N VAL A 204 -0.20 6.42 22.17
CA VAL A 204 -1.45 6.06 21.48
C VAL A 204 -1.15 5.17 20.30
N MET A 205 -0.13 5.52 19.51
CA MET A 205 0.32 4.74 18.35
C MET A 205 0.82 3.34 18.72
N ALA A 206 1.43 3.18 19.89
CA ALA A 206 1.92 1.88 20.36
C ALA A 206 0.78 0.86 20.61
N ARG A 207 -0.44 1.33 20.85
CA ARG A 207 -1.63 0.49 21.06
C ARG A 207 -2.35 0.15 19.76
N ALA A 208 -2.01 0.80 18.66
CA ALA A 208 -2.64 0.55 17.38
C ALA A 208 -2.29 -0.83 16.82
N THR A 209 -3.24 -1.50 16.21
CA THR A 209 -3.02 -2.60 15.27
C THR A 209 -3.03 -2.09 13.83
N LEU A 210 -3.76 -0.99 13.58
CA LEU A 210 -3.81 -0.25 12.33
C LEU A 210 -3.88 1.25 12.63
N VAL A 211 -3.19 2.07 11.85
CA VAL A 211 -3.37 3.52 11.84
C VAL A 211 -4.10 3.91 10.57
N VAL A 212 -5.09 4.80 10.65
CA VAL A 212 -5.82 5.33 9.50
C VAL A 212 -5.68 6.85 9.48
N MET A 213 -5.39 7.42 8.32
CA MET A 213 -5.35 8.87 8.12
C MET A 213 -5.70 9.27 6.68
N ALA A 214 -6.21 10.49 6.49
CA ALA A 214 -6.36 11.08 5.17
C ALA A 214 -5.01 11.58 4.62
N THR A 215 -4.82 11.57 3.30
CA THR A 215 -3.58 12.10 2.69
C THR A 215 -3.55 13.62 2.59
N GLY A 216 -4.68 14.31 2.74
CA GLY A 216 -4.77 15.76 2.54
C GLY A 216 -4.61 16.20 1.08
N ASN A 217 -5.02 17.44 0.79
CA ASN A 217 -4.86 18.06 -0.54
C ASN A 217 -3.60 18.92 -0.63
N ASP A 218 -2.75 18.89 0.39
CA ASP A 218 -1.58 19.75 0.46
C ASP A 218 -0.54 19.35 -0.59
N ARG A 219 0.04 20.35 -1.25
CA ARG A 219 1.18 20.17 -2.13
C ARG A 219 2.30 19.45 -1.38
N PRO A 220 3.02 18.51 -2.02
CA PRO A 220 4.09 17.79 -1.38
C PRO A 220 5.11 18.75 -0.75
N SER A 221 5.08 18.90 0.56
CA SER A 221 6.09 19.61 1.31
C SER A 221 7.18 18.61 1.67
N TRP A 222 8.31 18.71 1.00
CA TRP A 222 9.49 17.90 1.32
C TRP A 222 10.09 18.40 2.64
N GLY A 223 9.85 17.69 3.75
CA GLY A 223 10.48 18.08 5.02
C GLY A 223 9.87 17.45 6.27
N ILE A 224 10.36 17.90 7.42
CA ILE A 224 9.93 17.49 8.78
C ILE A 224 8.45 17.82 9.05
N THR A 225 7.87 18.72 8.26
CA THR A 225 6.47 19.17 8.36
C THR A 225 5.50 18.30 7.56
N ASP A 226 5.98 17.33 6.76
CA ASP A 226 5.12 16.44 5.98
C ASP A 226 4.32 15.51 6.92
N PRO A 227 2.97 15.60 6.92
CA PRO A 227 2.11 14.78 7.77
C PRO A 227 2.32 13.28 7.59
N ILE A 228 2.48 12.83 6.33
CA ILE A 228 2.70 11.42 5.98
C ILE A 228 4.01 10.93 6.58
N ALA A 229 5.10 11.68 6.36
CA ALA A 229 6.41 11.34 6.89
C ALA A 229 6.43 11.32 8.42
N ARG A 230 5.70 12.24 9.06
CA ARG A 230 5.59 12.33 10.51
C ARG A 230 4.88 11.12 11.12
N VAL A 231 3.71 10.73 10.58
CA VAL A 231 2.97 9.56 11.06
C VAL A 231 3.79 8.29 10.85
N LEU A 232 4.36 8.11 9.68
CA LEU A 232 5.24 6.98 9.38
C LEU A 232 6.49 6.96 10.26
N GLY A 233 7.01 8.11 10.66
CA GLY A 233 8.14 8.24 11.60
C GLY A 233 7.77 7.83 13.03
N ALA A 234 6.57 8.17 13.47
CA ALA A 234 6.11 7.91 14.83
C ALA A 234 5.51 6.50 15.01
N CYS A 235 5.05 5.86 13.93
CA CYS A 235 4.31 4.60 13.97
C CYS A 235 5.15 3.43 13.46
N GLN A 236 5.11 2.31 14.17
CA GLN A 236 5.71 1.02 13.74
C GLN A 236 4.64 0.05 13.20
N ARG A 237 3.39 0.45 13.16
CA ARG A 237 2.25 -0.35 12.72
C ARG A 237 1.89 -0.05 11.27
N PRO A 238 1.11 -0.92 10.60
CA PRO A 238 0.56 -0.62 9.29
C PRO A 238 -0.21 0.69 9.29
N VAL A 239 -0.07 1.47 8.22
CA VAL A 239 -0.79 2.75 8.06
C VAL A 239 -1.64 2.69 6.80
N LEU A 240 -2.94 2.89 6.95
CA LEU A 240 -3.90 3.01 5.86
C LEU A 240 -4.10 4.49 5.53
N PHE A 241 -3.64 4.89 4.38
CA PHE A 241 -3.83 6.22 3.82
C PHE A 241 -5.10 6.25 2.98
N ILE A 242 -5.97 7.19 3.28
CA ILE A 242 -7.22 7.43 2.55
C ILE A 242 -7.04 8.67 1.70
N PRO A 243 -7.20 8.58 0.37
CA PRO A 243 -7.06 9.75 -0.49
C PRO A 243 -8.11 10.80 -0.16
N ALA A 244 -7.69 12.07 -0.12
CA ALA A 244 -8.61 13.19 -0.07
C ALA A 244 -9.35 13.29 -1.42
N GLN A 245 -10.65 13.49 -1.37
CA GLN A 245 -11.52 13.67 -2.54
C GLN A 245 -11.68 15.15 -2.88
#